data_a8ae69080490edd74a6c9075593fb530
#
_entry.id   a8ae69080490edd74a6c9075593fb530
#
_cell.length_a   1.000
_cell.length_b   1.000
_cell.length_c   1.000
_cell.angle_alpha   90.00
_cell.angle_beta   90.00
_cell.angle_gamma   90.00
#
_symmetry.space_group_name_H-M   'P 1'
#
loop_
_entity.id
_entity.type
_entity.pdbx_description
1 polymer ?
#
loop_
_entity_poly.entity_id
_entity_poly.type
_entity_poly.pdbx_seq_one_letter_code
_entity_poly.pdbx_strand_id
1 'polypeptide(L)'
;APVKSVEELIEFNRNDSIELRYYDQELLIEAQNKGDLTSREYLDALEKMNRLVRDEGIDKVMKEYNLDAFIAPTGSPAWKTDLVNGDSYTVSSSSPAAVAGYPNVTVPMGYVDGLPVGISFFGRAWSEPLLIEIAYSYEQGTKYRRAPQFLPTLPFEAEN
;
A
#
# COMPACT_ATOMS: atom_id res chain seq x y z
N ALA A 1 9.24 18.24 14.60
CA ALA A 1 9.22 18.69 13.21
C ALA A 1 9.07 20.23 13.18
N PRO A 2 9.67 20.92 12.22
CA PRO A 2 9.52 22.37 12.07
C PRO A 2 8.12 22.79 11.63
N VAL A 3 7.32 21.87 11.09
CA VAL A 3 5.96 22.04 10.54
C VAL A 3 4.96 21.33 11.44
N LYS A 4 3.83 21.97 11.78
CA LYS A 4 2.84 21.46 12.74
C LYS A 4 1.43 21.34 12.18
N SER A 5 1.18 21.85 10.98
CA SER A 5 -0.12 21.81 10.31
C SER A 5 0.03 21.55 8.82
N VAL A 6 -1.07 21.17 8.15
CA VAL A 6 -1.09 21.01 6.68
C VAL A 6 -0.86 22.35 6.00
N GLU A 7 -1.39 23.44 6.54
CA GLU A 7 -1.16 24.80 6.02
C GLU A 7 0.32 25.18 6.05
N GLU A 8 1.00 24.96 7.19
CA GLU A 8 2.45 25.20 7.32
C GLU A 8 3.26 24.31 6.37
N LEU A 9 2.83 23.06 6.13
CA LEU A 9 3.48 22.16 5.18
C LEU A 9 3.32 22.66 3.74
N ILE A 10 2.12 23.08 3.35
CA ILE A 10 1.86 23.68 2.03
C ILE A 10 2.75 24.90 1.80
N GLU A 11 2.86 25.76 2.81
CA GLU A 11 3.69 26.96 2.71
C GLU A 11 5.18 26.63 2.69
N PHE A 12 5.63 25.64 3.48
CA PHE A 12 7.00 25.14 3.42
C PHE A 12 7.34 24.66 2.01
N ASN A 13 6.51 23.79 1.42
CA ASN A 13 6.74 23.24 0.08
C ASN A 13 6.78 24.35 -1.00
N ARG A 14 5.96 25.40 -0.87
CA ARG A 14 5.97 26.56 -1.80
C ARG A 14 7.28 27.36 -1.75
N ASN A 15 7.88 27.41 -0.58
CA ASN A 15 9.12 28.19 -0.36
C ASN A 15 10.38 27.35 -0.59
N ASP A 16 10.27 26.01 -0.67
CA ASP A 16 11.38 25.14 -0.97
C ASP A 16 11.64 25.06 -2.48
N SER A 17 12.89 25.13 -2.89
CA SER A 17 13.26 25.15 -4.31
C SER A 17 13.23 23.78 -4.98
N ILE A 18 13.05 22.69 -4.22
CA ILE A 18 13.17 21.31 -4.67
C ILE A 18 11.82 20.59 -4.64
N GLU A 19 11.01 20.81 -3.58
CA GLU A 19 9.82 20.00 -3.28
C GLU A 19 8.78 19.98 -4.40
N LEU A 20 8.48 21.13 -5.01
CA LEU A 20 7.50 21.23 -6.09
C LEU A 20 8.13 21.24 -7.50
N ARG A 21 9.37 20.75 -7.63
CA ARG A 21 10.08 20.78 -8.91
C ARG A 21 9.47 19.86 -9.97
N TYR A 22 8.90 18.72 -9.57
CA TYR A 22 8.42 17.70 -10.48
C TYR A 22 6.96 17.34 -10.27
N TYR A 23 6.42 17.50 -9.07
CA TYR A 23 5.06 17.18 -8.67
C TYR A 23 4.46 18.33 -7.90
N ASP A 24 3.19 18.58 -8.10
CA ASP A 24 2.44 19.58 -7.34
C ASP A 24 1.90 18.97 -6.03
N GLN A 25 1.13 19.74 -5.24
CA GLN A 25 0.64 19.37 -3.91
C GLN A 25 -0.89 19.49 -3.79
N GLU A 26 -1.62 19.20 -4.87
CA GLU A 26 -3.09 19.35 -4.94
C GLU A 26 -3.80 18.61 -3.81
N LEU A 27 -3.36 17.39 -3.49
CA LEU A 27 -3.96 16.57 -2.42
C LEU A 27 -3.80 17.20 -1.04
N LEU A 28 -2.69 17.89 -0.76
CA LEU A 28 -2.51 18.62 0.50
C LEU A 28 -3.43 19.84 0.55
N ILE A 29 -3.58 20.55 -0.57
CA ILE A 29 -4.48 21.70 -0.68
C ILE A 29 -5.94 21.26 -0.53
N GLU A 30 -6.34 20.17 -1.17
CA GLU A 30 -7.67 19.58 -0.99
C GLU A 30 -7.92 19.15 0.45
N ALA A 31 -6.95 18.49 1.10
CA ALA A 31 -7.06 18.09 2.50
C ALA A 31 -7.22 19.29 3.43
N GLN A 32 -6.47 20.39 3.19
CA GLN A 32 -6.58 21.64 3.96
C GLN A 32 -7.98 22.27 3.84
N ASN A 33 -8.63 22.12 2.69
CA ASN A 33 -9.96 22.68 2.43
C ASN A 33 -11.11 21.80 2.93
N LYS A 34 -10.84 20.60 3.46
CA LYS A 34 -11.87 19.72 4.05
C LYS A 34 -12.30 20.23 5.42
N GLY A 35 -13.54 19.87 5.79
CA GLY A 35 -14.05 20.08 7.13
C GLY A 35 -13.32 19.23 8.19
N ASP A 36 -13.61 19.49 9.44
CA ASP A 36 -13.08 18.71 10.55
C ASP A 36 -13.68 17.29 10.64
N LEU A 37 -13.10 16.47 11.56
CA LEU A 37 -13.50 15.07 11.74
C LEU A 37 -14.92 14.91 12.36
N THR A 38 -15.59 16.01 12.71
CA THR A 38 -16.99 16.02 13.20
C THR A 38 -17.97 16.44 12.11
N SER A 39 -17.49 16.85 10.95
CA SER A 39 -18.33 17.25 9.83
C SER A 39 -19.22 16.10 9.36
N ARG A 40 -20.45 16.41 8.97
CA ARG A 40 -21.40 15.40 8.49
C ARG A 40 -20.88 14.64 7.28
N GLU A 41 -20.23 15.36 6.35
CA GLU A 41 -19.61 14.77 5.16
C GLU A 41 -18.58 13.70 5.52
N TYR A 42 -17.69 13.99 6.49
CA TYR A 42 -16.68 13.03 6.95
C TYR A 42 -17.30 11.80 7.61
N LEU A 43 -18.26 12.01 8.52
CA LEU A 43 -18.90 10.91 9.26
C LEU A 43 -19.69 9.99 8.33
N ASP A 44 -20.45 10.54 7.37
CA ASP A 44 -21.21 9.75 6.40
C ASP A 44 -20.27 8.97 5.45
N ALA A 45 -19.14 9.57 5.04
CA ALA A 45 -18.12 8.88 4.24
C ALA A 45 -17.47 7.75 5.01
N LEU A 46 -17.13 7.97 6.29
CA LEU A 46 -16.53 6.96 7.16
C LEU A 46 -17.47 5.77 7.42
N GLU A 47 -18.74 6.05 7.72
CA GLU A 47 -19.77 5.01 7.90
C GLU A 47 -19.95 4.18 6.62
N LYS A 48 -20.10 4.85 5.47
CA LYS A 48 -20.22 4.19 4.17
C LYS A 48 -19.01 3.31 3.86
N MET A 49 -17.81 3.84 4.10
CA MET A 49 -16.56 3.13 3.88
C MET A 49 -16.48 1.87 4.75
N ASN A 50 -16.72 1.99 6.05
CA ASN A 50 -16.70 0.85 6.98
C ASN A 50 -17.70 -0.22 6.57
N ARG A 51 -18.95 0.16 6.29
CA ARG A 51 -19.99 -0.77 5.85
C ARG A 51 -19.60 -1.53 4.57
N LEU A 52 -19.15 -0.81 3.53
CA LEU A 52 -18.85 -1.42 2.24
C LEU A 52 -17.59 -2.30 2.27
N VAL A 53 -16.55 -1.89 2.99
CA VAL A 53 -15.25 -2.59 2.94
C VAL A 53 -15.15 -3.67 4.02
N ARG A 54 -15.70 -3.43 5.22
CA ARG A 54 -15.71 -4.41 6.33
C ARG A 54 -16.91 -5.33 6.21
N ASP A 55 -18.11 -4.84 6.53
CA ASP A 55 -19.30 -5.66 6.76
C ASP A 55 -19.80 -6.37 5.50
N GLU A 56 -19.88 -5.64 4.38
CA GLU A 56 -20.33 -6.15 3.08
C GLU A 56 -19.18 -6.65 2.21
N GLY A 57 -17.93 -6.36 2.58
CA GLY A 57 -16.70 -6.74 1.90
C GLY A 57 -15.97 -7.88 2.57
N ILE A 58 -14.85 -7.57 3.23
CA ILE A 58 -13.92 -8.56 3.80
C ILE A 58 -14.62 -9.55 4.74
N ASP A 59 -15.37 -9.05 5.72
CA ASP A 59 -15.98 -9.90 6.75
C ASP A 59 -17.05 -10.83 6.16
N LYS A 60 -17.86 -10.32 5.23
CA LYS A 60 -18.88 -11.10 4.54
C LYS A 60 -18.26 -12.25 3.75
N VAL A 61 -17.27 -11.95 2.90
CA VAL A 61 -16.65 -12.96 2.03
C VAL A 61 -15.91 -14.00 2.87
N MET A 62 -15.13 -13.58 3.87
CA MET A 62 -14.45 -14.51 4.76
C MET A 62 -15.41 -15.42 5.53
N LYS A 63 -16.56 -14.91 5.93
CA LYS A 63 -17.60 -15.71 6.61
C LYS A 63 -18.29 -16.67 5.65
N GLU A 64 -18.66 -16.20 4.47
CA GLU A 64 -19.39 -16.98 3.47
C GLU A 64 -18.57 -18.18 2.97
N TYR A 65 -17.27 -17.97 2.75
CA TYR A 65 -16.37 -19.02 2.23
C TYR A 65 -15.51 -19.67 3.31
N ASN A 66 -15.71 -19.33 4.58
CA ASN A 66 -14.93 -19.83 5.72
C ASN A 66 -13.42 -19.67 5.52
N LEU A 67 -12.98 -18.47 5.16
CA LEU A 67 -11.59 -18.16 4.87
C LEU A 67 -10.83 -17.76 6.14
N ASP A 68 -9.58 -18.19 6.22
CA ASP A 68 -8.61 -17.75 7.24
C ASP A 68 -7.87 -16.46 6.84
N ALA A 69 -7.62 -16.29 5.55
CA ALA A 69 -7.00 -15.10 4.98
C ALA A 69 -7.34 -14.94 3.50
N PHE A 70 -7.17 -13.72 2.98
CA PHE A 70 -6.99 -13.46 1.55
C PHE A 70 -5.51 -13.48 1.21
N ILE A 71 -5.20 -13.88 -0.02
CA ILE A 71 -3.86 -13.79 -0.59
C ILE A 71 -3.88 -13.03 -1.91
N ALA A 72 -2.86 -12.21 -2.14
CA ALA A 72 -2.69 -11.52 -3.41
C ALA A 72 -1.22 -11.10 -3.61
N PRO A 73 -0.75 -10.86 -4.85
CA PRO A 73 0.52 -10.17 -5.06
C PRO A 73 0.50 -8.82 -4.34
N THR A 74 1.55 -8.50 -3.61
CA THR A 74 1.64 -7.22 -2.86
C THR A 74 1.62 -6.02 -3.80
N GLY A 75 2.38 -6.11 -4.87
CA GLY A 75 2.48 -5.09 -5.90
C GLY A 75 3.21 -5.61 -7.13
N SER A 76 3.28 -4.80 -8.19
CA SER A 76 4.12 -5.04 -9.34
C SER A 76 5.61 -4.95 -8.97
N PRO A 77 6.54 -5.49 -9.81
CA PRO A 77 7.95 -5.18 -9.71
C PRO A 77 8.19 -3.67 -9.73
N ALA A 78 9.26 -3.21 -9.09
CA ALA A 78 9.64 -1.81 -9.13
C ALA A 78 9.84 -1.35 -10.59
N TRP A 79 9.44 -0.11 -10.87
CA TRP A 79 9.59 0.52 -12.19
C TRP A 79 10.51 1.73 -12.12
N LYS A 80 10.92 2.23 -13.27
CA LYS A 80 11.70 3.47 -13.36
C LYS A 80 10.77 4.67 -13.20
N THR A 81 11.26 5.71 -12.53
CA THR A 81 10.60 7.01 -12.52
C THR A 81 10.56 7.56 -13.94
N ASP A 82 9.37 7.85 -14.44
CA ASP A 82 9.14 8.44 -15.77
C ASP A 82 8.32 9.74 -15.60
N LEU A 83 8.99 10.87 -15.77
CA LEU A 83 8.38 12.20 -15.63
C LEU A 83 7.53 12.62 -16.82
N VAL A 84 7.52 11.84 -17.91
CA VAL A 84 6.74 12.13 -19.13
C VAL A 84 5.49 11.27 -19.20
N ASN A 85 5.63 9.95 -19.01
CA ASN A 85 4.52 9.00 -19.14
C ASN A 85 3.87 8.63 -17.80
N GLY A 86 4.48 9.02 -16.69
CA GLY A 86 4.03 8.68 -15.35
C GLY A 86 4.44 7.27 -14.90
N ASP A 87 3.91 6.84 -13.78
CA ASP A 87 4.24 5.58 -13.14
C ASP A 87 3.65 4.36 -13.85
N SER A 88 4.44 3.29 -13.95
CA SER A 88 3.99 1.97 -14.44
C SER A 88 3.32 1.15 -13.33
N TYR A 89 2.41 1.77 -12.59
CA TYR A 89 1.68 1.12 -11.50
C TYR A 89 0.57 0.21 -12.05
N THR A 90 0.72 -1.10 -11.89
CA THR A 90 -0.20 -2.07 -12.50
C THR A 90 -1.02 -2.87 -11.48
N VAL A 91 -0.41 -3.27 -10.36
CA VAL A 91 -1.04 -4.14 -9.35
C VAL A 91 -0.71 -3.66 -7.95
N SER A 92 -1.70 -3.66 -7.06
CA SER A 92 -1.53 -3.55 -5.61
C SER A 92 -2.68 -4.25 -4.89
N SER A 93 -2.38 -4.85 -3.75
CA SER A 93 -3.37 -5.49 -2.88
C SER A 93 -3.54 -4.81 -1.53
N SER A 94 -2.91 -3.66 -1.32
CA SER A 94 -2.93 -2.98 -0.01
C SER A 94 -4.27 -2.31 0.32
N SER A 95 -4.97 -1.79 -0.68
CA SER A 95 -6.17 -0.95 -0.49
C SER A 95 -7.29 -1.60 0.33
N PRO A 96 -7.70 -2.86 0.11
CA PRO A 96 -8.78 -3.44 0.90
C PRO A 96 -8.51 -3.45 2.39
N ALA A 97 -7.33 -3.91 2.79
CA ALA A 97 -6.92 -3.95 4.20
C ALA A 97 -6.70 -2.54 4.77
N ALA A 98 -6.04 -1.66 4.03
CA ALA A 98 -5.77 -0.29 4.45
C ALA A 98 -7.06 0.51 4.70
N VAL A 99 -8.03 0.44 3.78
CA VAL A 99 -9.32 1.12 3.91
C VAL A 99 -10.15 0.53 5.04
N ALA A 100 -10.11 -0.80 5.23
CA ALA A 100 -10.78 -1.45 6.35
C ALA A 100 -10.10 -1.16 7.70
N GLY A 101 -8.84 -0.76 7.73
CA GLY A 101 -8.04 -0.72 8.94
C GLY A 101 -7.76 -2.12 9.50
N TYR A 102 -7.61 -3.11 8.60
CA TYR A 102 -7.37 -4.51 8.93
C TYR A 102 -5.91 -4.89 8.69
N PRO A 103 -5.41 -5.94 9.35
CA PRO A 103 -4.02 -6.35 9.22
C PRO A 103 -3.69 -6.90 7.83
N ASN A 104 -2.47 -6.59 7.38
CA ASN A 104 -1.88 -7.09 6.15
C ASN A 104 -0.40 -7.39 6.38
N VAL A 105 0.03 -8.59 6.06
CA VAL A 105 1.42 -9.06 6.18
C VAL A 105 1.95 -9.41 4.80
N THR A 106 3.17 -8.95 4.50
CA THR A 106 3.83 -9.25 3.23
C THR A 106 5.14 -10.00 3.45
N VAL A 107 5.40 -10.98 2.58
CA VAL A 107 6.67 -11.71 2.51
C VAL A 107 7.12 -11.85 1.06
N PRO A 108 8.42 -12.10 0.79
CA PRO A 108 8.92 -12.32 -0.56
C PRO A 108 8.22 -13.50 -1.25
N MET A 109 7.69 -13.28 -2.46
CA MET A 109 7.06 -14.29 -3.31
C MET A 109 8.03 -14.84 -4.37
N GLY A 110 8.99 -14.03 -4.77
CA GLY A 110 9.94 -14.37 -5.83
C GLY A 110 10.56 -13.14 -6.48
N TYR A 111 11.00 -13.29 -7.72
CA TYR A 111 11.68 -12.25 -8.48
C TYR A 111 11.17 -12.26 -9.92
N VAL A 112 11.05 -11.08 -10.51
CA VAL A 112 10.77 -10.86 -11.93
C VAL A 112 11.93 -10.00 -12.47
N ASP A 113 12.68 -10.51 -13.42
CA ASP A 113 13.88 -9.86 -13.96
C ASP A 113 14.86 -9.38 -12.87
N GLY A 114 15.03 -10.20 -11.82
CA GLY A 114 15.89 -9.88 -10.68
C GLY A 114 15.28 -8.91 -9.66
N LEU A 115 14.11 -8.33 -9.92
CA LEU A 115 13.38 -7.44 -9.01
C LEU A 115 12.48 -8.24 -8.08
N PRO A 116 12.50 -7.97 -6.76
CA PRO A 116 11.68 -8.71 -5.81
C PRO A 116 10.19 -8.36 -5.97
N VAL A 117 9.35 -9.37 -5.81
CA VAL A 117 7.90 -9.23 -5.70
C VAL A 117 7.43 -9.89 -4.40
N GLY A 118 6.38 -9.33 -3.80
CA GLY A 118 5.81 -9.81 -2.54
C GLY A 118 4.46 -10.49 -2.72
N ILE A 119 4.11 -11.36 -1.76
CA ILE A 119 2.78 -11.87 -1.54
C ILE A 119 2.24 -11.30 -0.24
N SER A 120 1.00 -10.81 -0.27
CA SER A 120 0.29 -10.28 0.88
C SER A 120 -0.73 -11.29 1.39
N PHE A 121 -0.82 -11.37 2.72
CA PHE A 121 -1.84 -12.09 3.46
C PHE A 121 -2.61 -11.07 4.30
N PHE A 122 -3.92 -10.96 4.11
CA PHE A 122 -4.74 -10.02 4.86
C PHE A 122 -6.07 -10.65 5.26
N GLY A 123 -6.67 -10.14 6.32
CA GLY A 123 -7.86 -10.76 6.89
C GLY A 123 -8.67 -9.80 7.74
N ARG A 124 -9.44 -10.34 8.69
CA ARG A 124 -10.32 -9.61 9.59
C ARG A 124 -9.54 -8.80 10.64
N ALA A 125 -10.24 -7.91 11.31
CA ALA A 125 -9.70 -7.24 12.49
C ALA A 125 -9.13 -8.25 13.49
N TRP A 126 -7.98 -7.93 14.07
CA TRP A 126 -7.31 -8.70 15.13
C TRP A 126 -6.85 -10.10 14.73
N SER A 127 -6.68 -10.35 13.41
CA SER A 127 -6.16 -11.62 12.88
C SER A 127 -4.63 -11.65 12.72
N GLU A 128 -3.90 -10.67 13.23
CA GLU A 128 -2.45 -10.54 13.12
C GLU A 128 -1.70 -11.84 13.50
N PRO A 129 -1.99 -12.53 14.62
CA PRO A 129 -1.28 -13.76 14.97
C PRO A 129 -1.40 -14.83 13.89
N LEU A 130 -2.62 -15.05 13.36
CA LEU A 130 -2.88 -16.03 12.30
C LEU A 130 -2.17 -15.64 11.00
N LEU A 131 -2.22 -14.38 10.61
CA LEU A 131 -1.58 -13.90 9.38
C LEU A 131 -0.06 -14.02 9.45
N ILE A 132 0.55 -13.76 10.62
CA ILE A 132 1.99 -13.97 10.87
C ILE A 132 2.34 -15.45 10.76
N GLU A 133 1.54 -16.34 11.32
CA GLU A 133 1.74 -17.80 11.24
C GLU A 133 1.69 -18.30 9.79
N ILE A 134 0.69 -17.86 9.02
CA ILE A 134 0.56 -18.19 7.58
C ILE A 134 1.76 -17.66 6.80
N ALA A 135 2.11 -16.37 6.97
CA ALA A 135 3.23 -15.74 6.29
C ALA A 135 4.57 -16.40 6.63
N TYR A 136 4.80 -16.73 7.92
CA TYR A 136 5.97 -17.46 8.36
C TYR A 136 6.04 -18.85 7.74
N SER A 137 4.95 -19.59 7.71
CA SER A 137 4.88 -20.93 7.10
C SER A 137 5.22 -20.85 5.62
N TYR A 138 4.67 -19.86 4.90
CA TYR A 138 5.00 -19.62 3.50
C TYR A 138 6.49 -19.29 3.31
N GLU A 139 7.04 -18.37 4.08
CA GLU A 139 8.46 -17.98 4.00
C GLU A 139 9.39 -19.16 4.29
N GLN A 140 9.07 -19.98 5.31
CA GLN A 140 9.86 -21.16 5.66
C GLN A 140 9.79 -22.25 4.59
N GLY A 141 8.64 -22.38 3.92
CA GLY A 141 8.46 -23.35 2.83
C GLY A 141 9.15 -22.95 1.53
N THR A 142 9.17 -21.67 1.21
CA THR A 142 9.66 -21.18 -0.09
C THR A 142 11.11 -20.70 -0.08
N LYS A 143 11.54 -20.08 1.02
CA LYS A 143 12.91 -19.52 1.17
C LYS A 143 13.30 -18.49 0.10
N TYR A 144 12.33 -17.76 -0.46
CA TYR A 144 12.59 -16.78 -1.52
C TYR A 144 13.35 -15.54 -1.08
N ARG A 145 13.39 -15.25 0.21
CA ARG A 145 14.08 -14.07 0.72
C ARG A 145 15.56 -14.12 0.40
N ARG A 146 16.08 -13.05 -0.25
CA ARG A 146 17.51 -12.82 -0.52
C ARG A 146 17.91 -11.46 0.04
N ALA A 147 19.17 -11.34 0.44
CA ALA A 147 19.71 -10.03 0.82
C ALA A 147 19.79 -9.11 -0.41
N PRO A 148 19.49 -7.81 -0.29
CA PRO A 148 19.64 -6.87 -1.39
C PRO A 148 21.13 -6.71 -1.74
N GLN A 149 21.42 -6.57 -3.04
CA GLN A 149 22.80 -6.44 -3.54
C GLN A 149 23.17 -4.97 -3.80
N PHE A 150 22.20 -4.03 -3.78
CA PHE A 150 22.41 -2.61 -4.06
C PHE A 150 23.14 -2.34 -5.39
N LEU A 151 22.71 -3.04 -6.44
CA LEU A 151 23.27 -2.88 -7.78
C LEU A 151 23.07 -1.46 -8.31
N PRO A 152 24.08 -0.87 -8.96
CA PRO A 152 23.96 0.49 -9.52
C PRO A 152 23.01 0.54 -10.74
N THR A 153 22.80 -0.57 -11.42
CA THR A 153 21.90 -0.72 -12.57
C THR A 153 21.22 -2.08 -12.52
N LEU A 154 20.07 -2.21 -13.18
CA LEU A 154 19.43 -3.52 -13.39
C LEU A 154 20.29 -4.36 -14.36
N PRO A 155 20.62 -5.60 -14.00
CA PRO A 155 21.23 -6.54 -14.95
C PRO A 155 20.12 -7.03 -15.89
N PHE A 156 20.02 -6.44 -17.07
CA PHE A 156 19.25 -7.05 -18.14
C PHE A 156 20.11 -8.16 -18.77
N GLU A 157 19.81 -9.40 -18.45
CA GLU A 157 20.29 -10.50 -19.26
C GLU A 157 19.53 -10.45 -20.58
N ALA A 158 20.26 -10.23 -21.69
CA ALA A 158 19.69 -10.44 -23.00
C ALA A 158 19.34 -11.94 -23.10
N GLU A 159 18.06 -12.25 -23.29
CA GLU A 159 17.67 -13.61 -23.64
C GLU A 159 18.39 -14.01 -24.92
N ASN A 160 19.28 -15.02 -24.84
CA ASN A 160 19.93 -15.64 -25.98
C ASN A 160 19.00 -16.65 -26.64
#